data_2a1205c35bf73707bca4b3c1e4bb62b0
#
_entry.id   2a1205c35bf73707bca4b3c1e4bb62b0
#
_cell.length_a   1.000
_cell.length_b   1.000
_cell.length_c   1.000
_cell.angle_alpha   90.00
_cell.angle_beta   90.00
_cell.angle_gamma   90.00
#
_symmetry.space_group_name_H-M   'P 1'
#
loop_
_entity.id
_entity.type
_entity.pdbx_description
1 polymer ?
#
loop_
_entity_poly.entity_id
_entity_poly.type
_entity_poly.pdbx_seq_one_letter_code
_entity_poly.pdbx_strand_id
1 'polypeptide(L)'
;MIALCNENVLVSHPRYGYEVVRLTTKDIQEILDYRLMLESALLQRSCTIIMDSELEELQRLHMTCIQTLKKDMWSHWEANTQFHLYLASCAKNQFARQQLESAMLTLKRAYAQSHFTNWSPSHPNDDTRYHELIIEGLSKKEQGLCMAALHDDLNDFAL
;
A
#
# COMPACT_ATOMS: atom_id res chain seq x y z
N MET A 1 21.35 -12.53 8.71
CA MET A 1 20.69 -12.50 10.04
C MET A 1 20.74 -11.11 10.66
N ILE A 2 21.90 -10.44 10.83
CA ILE A 2 21.99 -9.07 11.41
C ILE A 2 21.13 -8.07 10.63
N ALA A 3 21.15 -8.08 9.30
CA ALA A 3 20.29 -7.20 8.50
C ALA A 3 18.80 -7.39 8.81
N LEU A 4 18.33 -8.63 8.94
CA LEU A 4 16.94 -8.92 9.28
C LEU A 4 16.55 -8.48 10.69
N CYS A 5 17.52 -8.44 11.63
CA CYS A 5 17.28 -7.87 12.95
C CYS A 5 17.18 -6.34 12.88
N ASN A 6 18.01 -5.69 12.07
CA ASN A 6 17.96 -4.24 11.86
C ASN A 6 16.64 -3.79 11.18
N GLU A 7 16.07 -4.66 10.35
CA GLU A 7 14.77 -4.46 9.69
C GLU A 7 13.57 -4.89 10.56
N ASN A 8 13.80 -5.25 11.82
CA ASN A 8 12.76 -5.78 12.73
C ASN A 8 12.00 -6.99 12.16
N VAL A 9 12.63 -7.80 11.32
CA VAL A 9 12.08 -9.07 10.82
C VAL A 9 12.35 -10.20 11.81
N LEU A 10 13.51 -10.15 12.46
CA LEU A 10 13.95 -11.11 13.47
C LEU A 10 14.31 -10.39 14.77
N VAL A 11 14.04 -11.08 15.88
CA VAL A 11 14.62 -10.76 17.20
C VAL A 11 15.71 -11.78 17.50
N SER A 12 16.87 -11.31 17.95
CA SER A 12 17.95 -12.17 18.43
C SER A 12 17.79 -12.44 19.92
N HIS A 13 17.70 -13.70 20.29
CA HIS A 13 17.70 -14.15 21.68
C HIS A 13 19.07 -14.75 22.03
N PRO A 14 19.83 -14.15 22.98
CA PRO A 14 21.12 -14.70 23.38
C PRO A 14 20.99 -16.17 23.79
N ARG A 15 21.80 -17.04 23.20
CA ARG A 15 21.87 -18.51 23.41
C ARG A 15 20.68 -19.31 22.85
N TYR A 16 19.59 -18.66 22.38
CA TYR A 16 18.37 -19.34 21.88
C TYR A 16 18.16 -19.17 20.36
N GLY A 17 18.95 -18.29 19.70
CA GLY A 17 18.87 -18.09 18.27
C GLY A 17 18.02 -16.87 17.86
N TYR A 18 17.21 -17.03 16.83
CA TYR A 18 16.43 -15.94 16.24
C TYR A 18 14.96 -16.33 16.19
N GLU A 19 14.11 -15.37 16.48
CA GLU A 19 12.65 -15.49 16.38
C GLU A 19 12.12 -14.52 15.34
N VAL A 20 11.13 -14.95 14.54
CA VAL A 20 10.46 -14.09 13.58
C VAL A 20 9.50 -13.16 14.33
N VAL A 21 9.64 -11.86 14.14
CA VAL A 21 8.74 -10.86 14.70
C VAL A 21 7.34 -11.07 14.12
N ARG A 22 6.36 -11.29 14.98
CA ARG A 22 4.95 -11.31 14.62
C ARG A 22 4.36 -9.94 14.82
N LEU A 23 3.73 -9.42 13.78
CA LEU A 23 2.99 -8.16 13.86
C LEU A 23 1.63 -8.41 14.52
N THR A 24 1.31 -7.60 15.51
CA THR A 24 0.00 -7.60 16.17
C THR A 24 -0.99 -6.75 15.38
N THR A 25 -2.29 -6.91 15.64
CA THR A 25 -3.34 -6.05 15.07
C THR A 25 -3.07 -4.57 15.37
N LYS A 26 -2.54 -4.28 16.57
CA LYS A 26 -2.16 -2.91 16.94
C LYS A 26 -1.04 -2.37 16.05
N ASP A 27 0.03 -3.16 15.84
CA ASP A 27 1.15 -2.75 14.98
C ASP A 27 0.68 -2.44 13.56
N ILE A 28 -0.23 -3.28 13.05
CA ILE A 28 -0.81 -3.12 11.72
C ILE A 28 -1.63 -1.83 11.64
N GLN A 29 -2.49 -1.57 12.65
CA GLN A 29 -3.28 -0.35 12.68
C GLN A 29 -2.39 0.90 12.72
N GLU A 30 -1.34 0.91 13.54
CA GLU A 30 -0.38 2.01 13.62
C GLU A 30 0.32 2.27 12.26
N ILE A 31 0.61 1.20 11.49
CA ILE A 31 1.18 1.34 10.14
C ILE A 31 0.14 1.88 9.15
N LEU A 32 -1.11 1.44 9.23
CA LEU A 32 -2.19 1.96 8.39
C LEU A 32 -2.48 3.44 8.68
N ASP A 33 -2.49 3.83 9.95
CA ASP A 33 -2.63 5.24 10.36
C ASP A 33 -1.46 6.09 9.81
N TYR A 34 -0.24 5.57 9.89
CA TYR A 34 0.94 6.22 9.31
C TYR A 34 0.81 6.36 7.78
N ARG A 35 0.37 5.31 7.08
CA ARG A 35 0.12 5.34 5.63
C ARG A 35 -0.90 6.42 5.30
N LEU A 36 -2.03 6.44 6.01
CA LEU A 36 -3.09 7.42 5.78
C LEU A 36 -2.57 8.85 5.91
N MET A 37 -1.81 9.16 6.95
CA MET A 37 -1.20 10.49 7.14
C MET A 37 -0.24 10.82 6.00
N LEU A 38 0.67 9.91 5.65
CA LEU A 38 1.71 10.14 4.65
C LEU A 38 1.13 10.24 3.24
N GLU A 39 0.31 9.26 2.85
CA GLU A 39 -0.29 9.19 1.51
C GLU A 39 -1.27 10.34 1.28
N SER A 40 -2.03 10.75 2.29
CA SER A 40 -2.89 11.92 2.23
C SER A 40 -2.11 13.20 1.91
N ALA A 41 -1.00 13.45 2.60
CA ALA A 41 -0.16 14.61 2.35
C ALA A 41 0.47 14.59 0.93
N LEU A 42 0.90 13.40 0.47
CA LEU A 42 1.45 13.21 -0.87
C LEU A 42 0.37 13.38 -1.95
N LEU A 43 -0.81 12.80 -1.75
CA LEU A 43 -1.94 12.89 -2.68
C LEU A 43 -2.43 14.34 -2.83
N GLN A 44 -2.55 15.07 -1.72
CA GLN A 44 -2.89 16.50 -1.74
C GLN A 44 -1.93 17.30 -2.62
N ARG A 45 -0.63 17.05 -2.50
CA ARG A 45 0.38 17.70 -3.34
C ARG A 45 0.27 17.24 -4.80
N SER A 46 0.08 15.95 -5.04
CA SER A 46 -0.07 15.39 -6.39
C SER A 46 -1.25 16.01 -7.14
N CYS A 47 -2.40 16.25 -6.49
CA CYS A 47 -3.56 16.89 -7.09
C CYS A 47 -3.24 18.24 -7.75
N THR A 48 -2.21 18.95 -7.28
CA THR A 48 -1.85 20.28 -7.80
C THR A 48 -0.85 20.23 -8.95
N ILE A 49 -0.01 19.18 -9.01
CA ILE A 49 1.16 19.15 -9.90
C ILE A 49 1.20 17.98 -10.87
N ILE A 50 0.26 17.04 -10.78
CA ILE A 50 0.23 15.84 -11.61
C ILE A 50 0.10 16.20 -13.10
N MET A 51 0.81 15.45 -13.94
CA MET A 51 0.82 15.59 -15.40
C MET A 51 -0.05 14.51 -16.06
N ASP A 52 -0.52 14.75 -17.27
CA ASP A 52 -1.35 13.80 -18.03
C ASP A 52 -0.63 12.45 -18.23
N SER A 53 0.66 12.47 -18.52
CA SER A 53 1.46 11.24 -18.64
C SER A 53 1.55 10.42 -17.33
N GLU A 54 1.45 11.07 -16.18
CA GLU A 54 1.42 10.39 -14.87
C GLU A 54 0.03 9.80 -14.61
N LEU A 55 -1.03 10.46 -15.05
CA LEU A 55 -2.40 9.90 -15.02
C LEU A 55 -2.53 8.66 -15.90
N GLU A 56 -1.96 8.69 -17.12
CA GLU A 56 -1.91 7.53 -18.00
C GLU A 56 -1.21 6.33 -17.36
N GLU A 57 -0.08 6.57 -16.68
CA GLU A 57 0.62 5.50 -15.98
C GLU A 57 -0.15 4.98 -14.77
N LEU A 58 -0.84 5.84 -14.00
CA LEU A 58 -1.74 5.41 -12.92
C LEU A 58 -2.88 4.52 -13.46
N GLN A 59 -3.46 4.89 -14.60
CA GLN A 59 -4.48 4.07 -15.26
C GLN A 59 -3.93 2.70 -15.67
N ARG A 60 -2.71 2.66 -16.22
CA ARG A 60 -2.04 1.39 -16.58
C ARG A 60 -1.81 0.50 -15.35
N LEU A 61 -1.35 1.08 -14.24
CA LEU A 61 -1.14 0.36 -12.98
C LEU A 61 -2.46 -0.14 -12.38
N HIS A 62 -3.50 0.68 -12.39
CA HIS A 62 -4.86 0.29 -12.00
C HIS A 62 -5.35 -0.92 -12.82
N MET A 63 -5.19 -0.91 -14.15
CA MET A 63 -5.55 -2.06 -15.00
C MET A 63 -4.76 -3.31 -14.63
N THR A 64 -3.51 -3.16 -14.20
CA THR A 64 -2.70 -4.28 -13.70
C THR A 64 -3.28 -4.84 -12.39
N CYS A 65 -3.74 -3.98 -11.46
CA CYS A 65 -4.43 -4.42 -10.25
C CYS A 65 -5.68 -5.25 -10.60
N ILE A 66 -6.54 -4.78 -11.49
CA ILE A 66 -7.74 -5.51 -11.96
C ILE A 66 -7.36 -6.89 -12.51
N GLN A 67 -6.33 -6.98 -13.34
CA GLN A 67 -5.89 -8.24 -13.94
C GLN A 67 -5.35 -9.24 -12.92
N THR A 68 -4.85 -8.78 -11.80
CA THR A 68 -4.26 -9.62 -10.75
C THR A 68 -5.28 -10.08 -9.70
N LEU A 69 -6.46 -9.46 -9.61
CA LEU A 69 -7.52 -9.82 -8.65
C LEU A 69 -7.87 -11.31 -8.62
N LYS A 70 -7.82 -11.98 -9.78
CA LYS A 70 -8.19 -13.39 -9.92
C LYS A 70 -6.99 -14.33 -10.00
N LYS A 71 -5.76 -13.83 -9.87
CA LYS A 71 -4.55 -14.64 -9.97
C LYS A 71 -4.19 -15.24 -8.62
N ASP A 72 -3.36 -14.56 -7.90
CA ASP A 72 -2.88 -14.95 -6.60
C ASP A 72 -2.64 -13.73 -5.71
N MET A 73 -2.63 -13.96 -4.42
CA MET A 73 -2.47 -12.96 -3.40
C MET A 73 -1.24 -12.06 -3.61
N TRP A 74 -0.11 -12.66 -3.98
CA TRP A 74 1.15 -11.92 -4.09
C TRP A 74 1.20 -11.03 -5.32
N SER A 75 0.68 -11.54 -6.45
CA SER A 75 0.57 -10.74 -7.68
C SER A 75 -0.33 -9.54 -7.48
N HIS A 76 -1.44 -9.72 -6.76
CA HIS A 76 -2.35 -8.60 -6.47
C HIS A 76 -1.73 -7.60 -5.49
N TRP A 77 -1.14 -8.10 -4.39
CA TRP A 77 -0.39 -7.26 -3.45
C TRP A 77 0.67 -6.40 -4.13
N GLU A 78 1.46 -7.01 -5.01
CA GLU A 78 2.52 -6.30 -5.72
C GLU A 78 1.96 -5.22 -6.64
N ALA A 79 0.90 -5.52 -7.40
CA ALA A 79 0.25 -4.56 -8.28
C ALA A 79 -0.34 -3.36 -7.48
N ASN A 80 -1.03 -3.63 -6.38
CA ASN A 80 -1.56 -2.61 -5.47
C ASN A 80 -0.41 -1.75 -4.90
N THR A 81 0.66 -2.38 -4.41
CA THR A 81 1.84 -1.67 -3.91
C THR A 81 2.44 -0.74 -4.96
N GLN A 82 2.58 -1.20 -6.21
CA GLN A 82 3.12 -0.38 -7.29
C GLN A 82 2.23 0.83 -7.61
N PHE A 83 0.91 0.67 -7.55
CA PHE A 83 -0.02 1.78 -7.73
C PHE A 83 0.22 2.87 -6.66
N HIS A 84 0.20 2.52 -5.37
CA HIS A 84 0.40 3.48 -4.29
C HIS A 84 1.78 4.15 -4.32
N LEU A 85 2.85 3.38 -4.58
CA LEU A 85 4.20 3.92 -4.67
C LEU A 85 4.38 4.87 -5.87
N TYR A 86 3.73 4.58 -6.99
CA TYR A 86 3.75 5.47 -8.12
C TYR A 86 2.94 6.75 -7.84
N LEU A 87 1.75 6.62 -7.27
CA LEU A 87 0.93 7.75 -6.81
C LEU A 87 1.73 8.67 -5.88
N ALA A 88 2.42 8.10 -4.90
CA ALA A 88 3.28 8.84 -3.98
C ALA A 88 4.45 9.54 -4.72
N SER A 89 4.98 8.94 -5.79
CA SER A 89 6.07 9.54 -6.59
C SER A 89 5.63 10.79 -7.33
N CYS A 90 4.35 10.90 -7.70
CA CYS A 90 3.79 12.07 -8.37
C CYS A 90 3.88 13.34 -7.50
N ALA A 91 3.97 13.21 -6.18
CA ALA A 91 4.23 14.31 -5.26
C ALA A 91 5.67 14.86 -5.31
N LYS A 92 6.59 14.23 -6.06
CA LYS A 92 8.00 14.63 -6.20
C LYS A 92 8.74 14.73 -4.86
N ASN A 93 8.43 13.83 -3.92
CA ASN A 93 9.12 13.70 -2.64
C ASN A 93 9.67 12.26 -2.51
N GLN A 94 10.91 12.08 -2.96
CA GLN A 94 11.55 10.77 -2.97
C GLN A 94 11.75 10.18 -1.57
N PHE A 95 12.04 11.02 -0.57
CA PHE A 95 12.19 10.55 0.80
C PHE A 95 10.88 9.99 1.36
N ALA A 96 9.78 10.74 1.21
CA ALA A 96 8.46 10.28 1.65
C ALA A 96 8.02 9.00 0.94
N ARG A 97 8.27 8.88 -0.37
CA ARG A 97 8.02 7.65 -1.13
C ARG A 97 8.79 6.45 -0.56
N GLN A 98 10.06 6.63 -0.19
CA GLN A 98 10.86 5.56 0.43
C GLN A 98 10.30 5.13 1.80
N GLN A 99 9.79 6.09 2.60
CA GLN A 99 9.14 5.75 3.87
C GLN A 99 7.85 4.95 3.66
N LEU A 100 7.06 5.30 2.64
CA LEU A 100 5.88 4.53 2.25
C LEU A 100 6.27 3.11 1.82
N GLU A 101 7.28 2.94 0.99
CA GLU A 101 7.79 1.65 0.55
C GLU A 101 8.19 0.76 1.73
N SER A 102 8.87 1.33 2.74
CA SER A 102 9.24 0.63 3.96
C SER A 102 8.00 0.16 4.77
N ALA A 103 6.99 1.03 4.88
CA ALA A 103 5.72 0.68 5.54
C ALA A 103 4.99 -0.44 4.79
N MET A 104 4.92 -0.36 3.45
CA MET A 104 4.30 -1.40 2.61
C MET A 104 5.01 -2.76 2.74
N LEU A 105 6.36 -2.77 2.80
CA LEU A 105 7.13 -3.99 3.04
C LEU A 105 6.82 -4.62 4.41
N THR A 106 6.59 -3.79 5.43
CA THR A 106 6.19 -4.28 6.75
C THR A 106 4.79 -4.87 6.73
N LEU A 107 3.83 -4.21 6.09
CA LEU A 107 2.47 -4.72 5.91
C LEU A 107 2.42 -6.00 5.06
N LYS A 108 3.31 -6.15 4.08
CA LYS A 108 3.44 -7.41 3.30
C LYS A 108 3.67 -8.62 4.21
N ARG A 109 4.45 -8.46 5.28
CA ARG A 109 4.67 -9.52 6.28
C ARG A 109 3.41 -9.81 7.09
N ALA A 110 2.69 -8.76 7.51
CA ALA A 110 1.44 -8.90 8.23
C ALA A 110 0.40 -9.63 7.37
N TYR A 111 0.30 -9.25 6.12
CA TYR A 111 -0.56 -9.88 5.13
C TYR A 111 -0.22 -11.37 4.95
N ALA A 112 1.08 -11.70 4.85
CA ALA A 112 1.53 -13.09 4.80
C ALA A 112 1.14 -13.88 6.06
N GLN A 113 1.23 -13.29 7.24
CA GLN A 113 0.88 -13.93 8.50
C GLN A 113 -0.62 -14.20 8.63
N SER A 114 -1.46 -13.29 8.14
CA SER A 114 -2.92 -13.34 8.34
C SER A 114 -3.65 -14.10 7.23
N HIS A 115 -3.23 -13.95 5.98
CA HIS A 115 -3.97 -14.43 4.82
C HIS A 115 -3.39 -15.67 4.15
N PHE A 116 -2.21 -16.15 4.54
CA PHE A 116 -1.61 -17.32 3.94
C PHE A 116 -2.52 -18.56 3.96
N THR A 117 -3.37 -18.68 4.97
CA THR A 117 -4.33 -19.78 5.14
C THR A 117 -5.75 -19.46 4.66
N ASN A 118 -6.08 -18.19 4.48
CA ASN A 118 -7.46 -17.73 4.29
C ASN A 118 -7.72 -17.09 2.92
N TRP A 119 -6.71 -16.98 2.06
CA TRP A 119 -6.89 -16.40 0.73
C TRP A 119 -7.89 -17.22 -0.09
N SER A 120 -8.93 -16.55 -0.54
CA SER A 120 -9.90 -17.11 -1.49
C SER A 120 -10.03 -16.18 -2.70
N PRO A 121 -9.76 -16.67 -3.91
CA PRO A 121 -9.98 -15.88 -5.13
C PRO A 121 -11.46 -15.51 -5.36
N SER A 122 -12.38 -16.14 -4.63
CA SER A 122 -13.82 -15.85 -4.71
C SER A 122 -14.24 -14.61 -3.92
N HIS A 123 -13.35 -14.07 -3.09
CA HIS A 123 -13.59 -12.83 -2.34
C HIS A 123 -12.37 -11.90 -2.50
N PRO A 124 -12.10 -11.43 -3.74
CA PRO A 124 -11.07 -10.43 -3.93
C PRO A 124 -11.51 -9.17 -3.18
N ASN A 125 -10.61 -8.57 -2.42
CA ASN A 125 -10.82 -7.20 -1.96
C ASN A 125 -11.00 -6.32 -3.20
N ASP A 126 -12.13 -5.63 -3.30
CA ASP A 126 -12.42 -4.76 -4.43
C ASP A 126 -11.81 -3.36 -4.17
N ASP A 127 -10.50 -3.35 -3.85
CA ASP A 127 -9.72 -2.14 -3.66
C ASP A 127 -9.58 -1.33 -4.97
N THR A 128 -9.75 -2.00 -6.11
CA THR A 128 -9.59 -1.38 -7.43
C THR A 128 -10.60 -0.26 -7.70
N ARG A 129 -11.80 -0.30 -7.10
CA ARG A 129 -12.80 0.79 -7.21
C ARG A 129 -12.30 2.11 -6.63
N TYR A 130 -11.50 2.05 -5.56
CA TYR A 130 -10.95 3.26 -4.93
C TYR A 130 -9.83 3.85 -5.78
N HIS A 131 -9.01 3.02 -6.42
CA HIS A 131 -8.00 3.48 -7.37
C HIS A 131 -8.64 4.27 -8.53
N GLU A 132 -9.76 3.80 -9.06
CA GLU A 132 -10.50 4.49 -10.12
C GLU A 132 -10.97 5.88 -9.65
N LEU A 133 -11.54 5.98 -8.44
CA LEU A 133 -11.98 7.24 -7.86
C LEU A 133 -10.83 8.20 -7.57
N ILE A 134 -9.66 7.69 -7.15
CA ILE A 134 -8.45 8.51 -6.97
C ILE A 134 -8.01 9.09 -8.31
N ILE A 135 -7.94 8.28 -9.36
CA ILE A 135 -7.54 8.73 -10.72
C ILE A 135 -8.55 9.76 -11.24
N GLU A 136 -9.85 9.53 -11.07
CA GLU A 136 -10.90 10.47 -11.45
C GLU A 136 -10.72 11.82 -10.74
N GLY A 137 -10.54 11.79 -9.41
CA GLY A 137 -10.34 12.99 -8.61
C GLY A 137 -9.07 13.75 -9.00
N LEU A 138 -7.98 13.05 -9.31
CA LEU A 138 -6.72 13.65 -9.80
C LEU A 138 -6.93 14.34 -11.16
N SER A 139 -7.62 13.69 -12.10
CA SER A 139 -7.88 14.23 -13.44
C SER A 139 -8.75 15.50 -13.40
N LYS A 140 -9.71 15.54 -12.46
CA LYS A 140 -10.61 16.69 -12.25
C LYS A 140 -10.05 17.72 -11.28
N LYS A 141 -8.91 17.43 -10.63
CA LYS A 141 -8.34 18.23 -9.52
C LYS A 141 -9.28 18.39 -8.34
N GLU A 142 -10.12 17.37 -8.11
CA GLU A 142 -11.09 17.28 -7.01
C GLU A 142 -10.44 16.63 -5.79
N GLN A 143 -9.70 17.43 -5.02
CA GLN A 143 -8.96 16.95 -3.85
C GLN A 143 -9.86 16.19 -2.85
N GLY A 144 -11.09 16.64 -2.63
CA GLY A 144 -12.04 15.99 -1.72
C GLY A 144 -12.36 14.56 -2.13
N LEU A 145 -12.56 14.30 -3.43
CA LEU A 145 -12.80 12.96 -3.97
C LEU A 145 -11.57 12.06 -3.78
N CYS A 146 -10.38 12.59 -4.11
CA CYS A 146 -9.13 11.85 -3.92
C CYS A 146 -8.94 11.41 -2.46
N MET A 147 -9.16 12.32 -1.51
CA MET A 147 -8.95 12.07 -0.10
C MET A 147 -9.96 11.07 0.48
N ALA A 148 -11.23 11.18 0.09
CA ALA A 148 -12.26 10.23 0.51
C ALA A 148 -11.96 8.83 -0.03
N ALA A 149 -11.61 8.71 -1.31
CA ALA A 149 -11.28 7.44 -1.92
C ALA A 149 -10.04 6.77 -1.29
N LEU A 150 -8.97 7.53 -1.01
CA LEU A 150 -7.79 7.01 -0.33
C LEU A 150 -8.10 6.55 1.09
N HIS A 151 -8.91 7.30 1.84
CA HIS A 151 -9.33 6.92 3.19
C HIS A 151 -10.09 5.59 3.18
N ASP A 152 -11.04 5.43 2.26
CA ASP A 152 -11.85 4.22 2.15
C ASP A 152 -11.00 3.02 1.70
N ASP A 153 -10.07 3.22 0.77
CA ASP A 153 -9.11 2.22 0.32
C ASP A 153 -8.26 1.65 1.46
N LEU A 154 -7.71 2.53 2.30
CA LEU A 154 -6.89 2.10 3.43
C LEU A 154 -7.70 1.49 4.58
N ASN A 155 -8.96 1.89 4.76
CA ASN A 155 -9.84 1.30 5.77
C ASN A 155 -10.40 -0.07 5.36
N ASP A 156 -10.55 -0.31 4.06
CA ASP A 156 -10.95 -1.63 3.53
C ASP A 156 -9.80 -2.65 3.54
N PHE A 157 -8.62 -2.28 4.04
CA PHE A 157 -7.51 -3.20 4.22
C PHE A 157 -7.88 -4.24 5.27
N ALA A 158 -8.54 -5.32 4.81
CA ALA A 158 -8.97 -6.44 5.67
C ALA A 158 -7.78 -7.34 5.99
N LEU A 159 -7.55 -7.56 7.27
CA LEU A 159 -6.61 -8.56 7.81
C LEU A 159 -7.35 -9.76 8.39
#